data_793dac66a8e211f7b620d36367b8ac62
#
_entry.id   793dac66a8e211f7b620d36367b8ac62
#
_cell.length_a   1.000
_cell.length_b   1.000
_cell.length_c   1.000
_cell.angle_alpha   90.00
_cell.angle_beta   90.00
_cell.angle_gamma   90.00
#
_symmetry.space_group_name_H-M   'P 1'
#
loop_
_entity.id
_entity.type
_entity.pdbx_description
1 polymer ?
#
loop_
_entity_poly.entity_id
_entity_poly.type
_entity_poly.pdbx_seq_one_letter_code
_entity_poly.pdbx_strand_id
1 'polypeptide(L)'
;MVEKRKISDVIFGKQTETKRSTGYNFFRDDPAESVFGSQFIQGYNTSAGNWNVSGLGNGESNSAVTACLQLLGLSFSEATLDVCAINSDGQKEIIPNHPLALLLRRPNPFMSGDVVQQYLINGMHVSGNAYLLKQKNEAGQLVALYPLMPEDVTPKGTKEELITHYEYETGGEKLYIDQKDIAHFKLGLDPKNYKKGYSPLKTVLREIFGDESAGQMATALLSNMGVPSVMITPKDEFGPTPEEAEQISKSYQQKVSGKNKGKPLVMSGAMNIEKLAFSPKDLDIGLLRQVPEERISAVLGVPAILAGLGAGLKHATYSNARELREFFTENKLIPLWRMVGEEITQQILLKDYEDSTLYQAEYDFSDVRALQ
;
A
#
# COMPACT_ATOMS: atom_id res chain seq x y z
N MET A 1 -18.00 3.73 -35.83
CA MET A 1 -17.71 2.32 -35.52
C MET A 1 -16.33 2.27 -34.91
N VAL A 2 -16.21 2.18 -33.59
CA VAL A 2 -14.92 2.04 -32.92
C VAL A 2 -14.59 0.55 -32.98
N GLU A 3 -13.52 0.20 -33.68
CA GLU A 3 -13.03 -1.17 -33.83
C GLU A 3 -12.70 -1.71 -32.43
N LYS A 4 -13.43 -2.76 -32.00
CA LYS A 4 -13.16 -3.46 -30.73
C LYS A 4 -11.81 -4.17 -30.85
N ARG A 5 -10.72 -3.53 -30.47
CA ARG A 5 -9.43 -4.20 -30.31
C ARG A 5 -9.53 -5.24 -29.19
N LYS A 6 -8.99 -6.44 -29.40
CA LYS A 6 -8.94 -7.48 -28.38
C LYS A 6 -8.09 -6.96 -27.22
N ILE A 7 -8.57 -7.10 -26.00
CA ILE A 7 -7.89 -6.67 -24.76
C ILE A 7 -6.48 -7.29 -24.68
N SER A 8 -6.34 -8.55 -25.13
CA SER A 8 -5.04 -9.23 -25.26
C SER A 8 -4.02 -8.47 -26.11
N ASP A 9 -4.45 -7.82 -27.20
CA ASP A 9 -3.55 -7.12 -28.12
C ASP A 9 -3.00 -5.82 -27.55
N VAL A 10 -3.69 -5.27 -26.55
CA VAL A 10 -3.27 -4.06 -25.84
C VAL A 10 -2.39 -4.42 -24.64
N ILE A 11 -2.71 -5.51 -23.96
CA ILE A 11 -1.93 -5.98 -22.80
C ILE A 11 -0.64 -6.68 -23.23
N PHE A 12 -0.67 -7.47 -24.34
CA PHE A 12 0.48 -8.28 -24.77
C PHE A 12 1.10 -7.85 -26.10
N GLY A 13 0.58 -6.80 -26.76
CA GLY A 13 1.02 -6.34 -28.07
C GLY A 13 0.67 -7.30 -29.22
N LYS A 14 0.32 -6.78 -30.40
CA LYS A 14 0.23 -7.61 -31.62
C LYS A 14 1.60 -8.16 -31.92
N GLN A 15 1.74 -9.48 -31.99
CA GLN A 15 2.90 -10.12 -32.60
C GLN A 15 2.88 -9.86 -34.12
N THR A 16 3.45 -8.74 -34.52
CA THR A 16 3.88 -8.50 -35.89
C THR A 16 5.38 -8.70 -35.90
N GLU A 17 5.81 -9.71 -36.68
CA GLU A 17 7.22 -9.93 -36.97
C GLU A 17 7.87 -8.66 -37.50
N THR A 18 9.11 -8.42 -37.05
CA THR A 18 10.07 -7.37 -37.39
C THR A 18 9.93 -6.01 -36.70
N LYS A 19 10.55 -5.94 -35.55
CA LYS A 19 11.59 -5.01 -35.09
C LYS A 19 11.67 -5.14 -33.56
N ARG A 20 12.87 -5.35 -33.04
CA ARG A 20 13.16 -5.25 -31.61
C ARG A 20 12.60 -3.92 -31.09
N SER A 21 11.40 -3.94 -30.54
CA SER A 21 10.86 -2.87 -29.75
C SER A 21 10.67 -3.42 -28.34
N THR A 22 11.39 -2.83 -27.43
CA THR A 22 11.22 -2.76 -26.00
C THR A 22 9.93 -3.39 -25.50
N GLY A 23 10.09 -4.39 -24.66
CA GLY A 23 9.00 -5.14 -24.04
C GLY A 23 7.98 -4.19 -23.39
N TYR A 24 6.74 -4.57 -23.47
CA TYR A 24 5.67 -3.91 -22.74
C TYR A 24 5.92 -4.05 -21.24
N ASN A 25 6.19 -2.95 -20.60
CA ASN A 25 6.30 -2.90 -19.15
C ASN A 25 4.91 -2.98 -18.57
N PHE A 26 4.55 -4.16 -18.09
CA PHE A 26 3.40 -4.39 -17.24
C PHE A 26 3.56 -3.67 -15.90
N PHE A 27 4.79 -3.47 -15.51
CA PHE A 27 5.22 -2.58 -14.45
C PHE A 27 5.67 -1.30 -15.14
N ARG A 28 5.06 -0.17 -14.80
CA ARG A 28 5.57 1.15 -15.11
C ARG A 28 7.09 1.06 -14.97
N ASP A 29 7.86 1.38 -16.02
CA ASP A 29 9.28 1.66 -15.86
C ASP A 29 9.33 2.85 -14.92
N ASP A 30 9.46 2.52 -13.65
CA ASP A 30 9.60 3.49 -12.62
C ASP A 30 11.03 4.02 -12.72
N PRO A 31 11.24 5.24 -13.18
CA PRO A 31 12.47 5.93 -12.87
C PRO A 31 12.37 6.23 -11.37
N ALA A 32 12.67 5.22 -10.54
CA ALA A 32 12.69 5.33 -9.08
C ALA A 32 13.53 6.51 -8.58
N GLU A 33 14.33 7.09 -9.44
CA GLU A 33 15.12 8.29 -9.14
C GLU A 33 14.37 9.62 -9.28
N SER A 34 13.27 9.70 -10.04
CA SER A 34 12.58 10.98 -10.27
C SER A 34 11.36 11.23 -9.36
N VAL A 35 10.77 10.19 -8.80
CA VAL A 35 9.57 10.31 -7.97
C VAL A 35 9.89 10.69 -6.53
N PHE A 36 11.04 10.26 -6.01
CA PHE A 36 11.45 10.57 -4.63
C PHE A 36 11.92 12.02 -4.39
N GLY A 37 12.32 12.75 -5.44
CA GLY A 37 12.92 14.07 -5.27
C GLY A 37 12.00 15.29 -5.47
N SER A 38 11.07 15.25 -6.39
CA SER A 38 10.38 16.47 -6.83
C SER A 38 8.90 16.56 -6.43
N GLN A 39 8.18 15.46 -6.30
CA GLN A 39 6.76 15.50 -5.93
C GLN A 39 6.53 15.61 -4.42
N PHE A 40 7.47 15.13 -3.60
CA PHE A 40 7.38 15.24 -2.15
C PHE A 40 7.48 16.70 -1.66
N ILE A 41 8.23 17.54 -2.36
CA ILE A 41 8.40 18.97 -2.01
C ILE A 41 7.21 19.82 -2.50
N GLN A 42 6.55 19.45 -3.58
CA GLN A 42 5.37 20.17 -4.08
C GLN A 42 4.09 19.93 -3.26
N GLY A 43 3.97 18.78 -2.57
CA GLY A 43 2.83 18.50 -1.70
C GLY A 43 2.77 19.36 -0.44
N TYR A 44 3.86 19.96 -0.01
CA TYR A 44 3.93 20.82 1.18
C TYR A 44 3.34 22.22 0.99
N ASN A 45 3.10 22.66 -0.25
CA ASN A 45 2.68 24.04 -0.56
C ASN A 45 1.20 24.19 -0.91
N THR A 46 0.38 23.16 -0.81
CA THR A 46 -1.05 23.30 -1.07
C THR A 46 -1.83 23.39 0.22
N SER A 47 -2.46 24.53 0.37
CA SER A 47 -3.43 24.96 1.39
C SER A 47 -4.17 23.83 2.09
N ALA A 48 -4.23 23.90 3.41
CA ALA A 48 -4.98 23.02 4.30
C ALA A 48 -6.41 22.78 3.79
N GLY A 49 -6.67 21.65 3.14
CA GLY A 49 -8.03 21.29 2.74
C GLY A 49 -8.18 20.12 1.77
N ASN A 50 -7.25 19.90 0.87
CA ASN A 50 -7.31 18.78 -0.07
C ASN A 50 -6.15 17.81 0.14
N TRP A 51 -6.34 16.92 1.09
CA TRP A 51 -5.46 15.76 1.27
C TRP A 51 -5.72 14.78 0.12
N ASN A 52 -4.93 14.89 -0.93
CA ASN A 52 -5.03 13.98 -2.07
C ASN A 52 -4.12 12.78 -1.80
N VAL A 53 -4.72 11.60 -1.67
CA VAL A 53 -4.02 10.32 -1.45
C VAL A 53 -2.97 10.07 -2.54
N SER A 54 -3.20 10.59 -3.76
CA SER A 54 -2.26 10.49 -4.89
C SER A 54 -0.94 11.25 -4.70
N GLY A 55 -0.88 12.22 -3.78
CA GLY A 55 0.36 12.97 -3.49
C GLY A 55 1.24 12.34 -2.40
N LEU A 56 0.70 11.33 -1.69
CA LEU A 56 1.38 10.61 -0.62
C LEU A 56 2.12 9.35 -1.08
N GLY A 57 2.07 9.03 -2.38
CA GLY A 57 2.21 7.64 -2.74
C GLY A 57 1.16 6.84 -1.91
N ASN A 58 0.80 5.68 -2.21
CA ASN A 58 -0.27 4.91 -1.56
C ASN A 58 -0.05 4.60 -0.05
N GLY A 59 0.76 5.37 0.67
CA GLY A 59 1.21 5.05 2.03
C GLY A 59 2.18 3.87 2.08
N GLU A 60 2.45 3.24 0.95
CA GLU A 60 3.34 2.08 0.82
C GLU A 60 4.80 2.41 1.16
N SER A 61 5.20 3.66 1.05
CA SER A 61 6.53 4.13 1.45
C SER A 61 6.71 4.21 2.97
N ASN A 62 5.63 4.20 3.75
CA ASN A 62 5.73 4.21 5.21
C ASN A 62 6.03 2.80 5.75
N SER A 63 7.11 2.68 6.52
CA SER A 63 7.61 1.40 7.02
C SER A 63 6.61 0.66 7.92
N ALA A 64 5.81 1.38 8.71
CA ALA A 64 4.80 0.77 9.57
C ALA A 64 3.62 0.22 8.75
N VAL A 65 3.18 0.95 7.73
CA VAL A 65 2.16 0.49 6.78
C VAL A 65 2.64 -0.74 6.04
N THR A 66 3.86 -0.68 5.46
CA THR A 66 4.44 -1.79 4.71
C THR A 66 4.58 -3.05 5.57
N ALA A 67 5.06 -2.93 6.83
CA ALA A 67 5.19 -4.07 7.74
C ALA A 67 3.84 -4.74 8.03
N CYS A 68 2.79 -3.94 8.27
CA CYS A 68 1.44 -4.46 8.50
C CYS A 68 0.85 -5.13 7.25
N LEU A 69 0.97 -4.51 6.07
CA LEU A 69 0.47 -5.05 4.81
C LEU A 69 1.20 -6.34 4.42
N GLN A 70 2.51 -6.38 4.62
CA GLN A 70 3.31 -7.57 4.33
C GLN A 70 2.91 -8.74 5.22
N LEU A 71 2.76 -8.52 6.54
CA LEU A 71 2.28 -9.57 7.44
C LEU A 71 0.88 -10.03 7.06
N LEU A 72 -0.04 -9.09 6.79
CA LEU A 72 -1.41 -9.40 6.43
C LEU A 72 -1.49 -10.22 5.13
N GLY A 73 -0.76 -9.81 4.09
CA GLY A 73 -0.74 -10.50 2.80
C GLY A 73 -0.12 -11.90 2.89
N LEU A 74 1.00 -12.05 3.59
CA LEU A 74 1.65 -13.35 3.79
C LEU A 74 0.77 -14.30 4.61
N SER A 75 0.21 -13.82 5.73
CA SER A 75 -0.67 -14.66 6.56
C SER A 75 -1.97 -15.01 5.85
N PHE A 76 -2.50 -14.14 4.99
CA PHE A 76 -3.69 -14.46 4.21
C PHE A 76 -3.43 -15.59 3.20
N SER A 77 -2.26 -15.62 2.57
CA SER A 77 -1.90 -16.65 1.57
C SER A 77 -1.56 -18.02 2.19
N GLU A 78 -1.56 -18.16 3.53
CA GLU A 78 -1.36 -19.47 4.18
C GLU A 78 -2.54 -20.43 3.95
N ALA A 79 -3.77 -19.90 3.85
CA ALA A 79 -4.96 -20.74 3.65
C ALA A 79 -5.14 -21.14 2.18
N THR A 80 -5.50 -22.40 1.95
CA THR A 80 -5.74 -22.94 0.61
C THR A 80 -7.17 -22.68 0.18
N LEU A 81 -7.38 -22.21 -1.05
CA LEU A 81 -8.72 -22.04 -1.58
C LEU A 81 -9.17 -23.27 -2.37
N ASP A 82 -10.29 -23.85 -1.95
CA ASP A 82 -10.93 -25.00 -2.57
C ASP A 82 -12.34 -24.66 -3.07
N VAL A 83 -12.86 -25.50 -3.97
CA VAL A 83 -14.25 -25.42 -4.43
C VAL A 83 -15.03 -26.57 -3.82
N CYS A 84 -16.14 -26.24 -3.17
CA CYS A 84 -17.01 -27.19 -2.51
C CYS A 84 -18.39 -27.24 -3.19
N ALA A 85 -18.99 -28.42 -3.25
CA ALA A 85 -20.42 -28.60 -3.54
C ALA A 85 -21.20 -28.76 -2.23
N ILE A 86 -22.40 -28.17 -2.16
CA ILE A 86 -23.31 -28.32 -1.04
C ILE A 86 -24.34 -29.40 -1.42
N ASN A 87 -24.30 -30.53 -0.72
CA ASN A 87 -25.21 -31.64 -0.92
C ASN A 87 -26.64 -31.30 -0.38
N SER A 88 -27.64 -32.11 -0.76
CA SER A 88 -29.03 -31.98 -0.30
C SER A 88 -29.19 -31.93 1.23
N ASP A 89 -28.26 -32.50 1.95
CA ASP A 89 -28.22 -32.57 3.41
C ASP A 89 -27.50 -31.34 4.03
N GLY A 90 -27.10 -30.38 3.20
CA GLY A 90 -26.38 -29.20 3.65
C GLY A 90 -24.89 -29.42 3.99
N GLN A 91 -24.38 -30.63 3.72
CA GLN A 91 -22.95 -30.95 3.93
C GLN A 91 -22.14 -30.44 2.73
N LYS A 92 -20.97 -29.92 3.03
CA LYS A 92 -20.00 -29.43 2.03
C LYS A 92 -19.04 -30.58 1.67
N GLU A 93 -18.88 -30.80 0.39
CA GLU A 93 -17.94 -31.77 -0.17
C GLU A 93 -16.94 -31.05 -1.08
N ILE A 94 -15.65 -31.20 -0.78
CA ILE A 94 -14.58 -30.61 -1.60
C ILE A 94 -14.55 -31.32 -2.95
N ILE A 95 -14.51 -30.55 -4.03
CA ILE A 95 -14.35 -31.06 -5.39
C ILE A 95 -12.86 -31.09 -5.72
N PRO A 96 -12.22 -32.25 -5.71
CA PRO A 96 -10.79 -32.37 -5.99
C PRO A 96 -10.48 -31.88 -7.41
N ASN A 97 -9.44 -31.07 -7.55
CA ASN A 97 -8.96 -30.58 -8.85
C ASN A 97 -9.99 -29.79 -9.67
N HIS A 98 -10.90 -29.07 -9.02
CA HIS A 98 -11.79 -28.17 -9.74
C HIS A 98 -10.98 -27.17 -10.59
N PRO A 99 -11.36 -26.89 -11.86
CA PRO A 99 -10.59 -26.01 -12.75
C PRO A 99 -10.31 -24.63 -12.16
N LEU A 100 -11.27 -24.06 -11.42
CA LEU A 100 -11.07 -22.78 -10.73
C LEU A 100 -9.99 -22.87 -9.63
N ALA A 101 -10.01 -23.92 -8.81
CA ALA A 101 -9.00 -24.09 -7.76
C ALA A 101 -7.60 -24.25 -8.36
N LEU A 102 -7.48 -24.98 -9.47
CA LEU A 102 -6.22 -25.11 -10.22
C LEU A 102 -5.78 -23.77 -10.83
N LEU A 103 -6.72 -23.00 -11.38
CA LEU A 103 -6.44 -21.67 -11.95
C LEU A 103 -5.96 -20.71 -10.84
N LEU A 104 -6.59 -20.71 -9.66
CA LEU A 104 -6.21 -19.81 -8.57
C LEU A 104 -4.83 -20.15 -7.97
N ARG A 105 -4.39 -21.40 -8.07
CA ARG A 105 -3.00 -21.78 -7.72
C ARG A 105 -1.98 -21.28 -8.75
N ARG A 106 -2.38 -21.18 -10.04
CA ARG A 106 -1.54 -20.68 -11.13
C ARG A 106 -2.35 -19.75 -12.03
N PRO A 107 -2.63 -18.53 -11.55
CA PRO A 107 -3.58 -17.64 -12.22
C PRO A 107 -3.11 -17.13 -13.58
N ASN A 108 -1.80 -17.08 -13.80
CA ASN A 108 -1.20 -16.71 -15.08
C ASN A 108 0.25 -17.23 -15.16
N PRO A 109 0.92 -17.14 -16.34
CA PRO A 109 2.29 -17.63 -16.51
C PRO A 109 3.38 -16.89 -15.71
N PHE A 110 3.06 -15.70 -15.19
CA PHE A 110 4.05 -14.81 -14.57
C PHE A 110 3.96 -14.77 -13.03
N MET A 111 2.81 -15.14 -12.45
CA MET A 111 2.53 -14.97 -11.03
C MET A 111 1.99 -16.26 -10.41
N SER A 112 2.41 -16.58 -9.19
CA SER A 112 1.81 -17.64 -8.39
C SER A 112 0.49 -17.19 -7.78
N GLY A 113 -0.33 -18.14 -7.31
CA GLY A 113 -1.57 -17.86 -6.60
C GLY A 113 -1.35 -16.99 -5.37
N ASP A 114 -0.29 -17.28 -4.60
CA ASP A 114 0.04 -16.52 -3.39
C ASP A 114 0.30 -15.04 -3.67
N VAL A 115 1.04 -14.75 -4.76
CA VAL A 115 1.31 -13.36 -5.17
C VAL A 115 0.02 -12.62 -5.53
N VAL A 116 -0.91 -13.30 -6.24
CA VAL A 116 -2.20 -12.70 -6.60
C VAL A 116 -3.09 -12.53 -5.36
N GLN A 117 -3.07 -13.46 -4.41
CA GLN A 117 -3.78 -13.31 -3.14
C GLN A 117 -3.24 -12.14 -2.32
N GLN A 118 -1.90 -12.01 -2.20
CA GLN A 118 -1.27 -10.86 -1.55
C GLN A 118 -1.64 -9.54 -2.24
N TYR A 119 -1.66 -9.52 -3.57
CA TYR A 119 -2.13 -8.36 -4.33
C TYR A 119 -3.59 -8.01 -3.98
N LEU A 120 -4.50 -8.98 -3.93
CA LEU A 120 -5.91 -8.75 -3.58
C LEU A 120 -6.04 -8.08 -2.21
N ILE A 121 -5.37 -8.65 -1.20
CA ILE A 121 -5.44 -8.16 0.17
C ILE A 121 -4.81 -6.77 0.29
N ASN A 122 -3.63 -6.57 -0.28
CA ASN A 122 -2.95 -5.28 -0.22
C ASN A 122 -3.73 -4.21 -0.99
N GLY A 123 -4.20 -4.50 -2.20
CA GLY A 123 -5.01 -3.59 -3.00
C GLY A 123 -6.29 -3.15 -2.29
N MET A 124 -7.02 -4.09 -1.67
CA MET A 124 -8.21 -3.77 -0.88
C MET A 124 -7.91 -2.88 0.33
N HIS A 125 -6.80 -3.08 1.03
CA HIS A 125 -6.45 -2.26 2.19
C HIS A 125 -5.91 -0.88 1.79
N VAL A 126 -5.12 -0.79 0.72
CA VAL A 126 -4.52 0.47 0.25
C VAL A 126 -5.54 1.35 -0.49
N SER A 127 -6.23 0.80 -1.47
CA SER A 127 -7.16 1.57 -2.32
C SER A 127 -8.64 1.39 -1.96
N GLY A 128 -8.96 0.37 -1.16
CA GLY A 128 -10.31 -0.12 -0.93
C GLY A 128 -10.78 -1.12 -1.99
N ASN A 129 -10.01 -1.33 -3.06
CA ASN A 129 -10.41 -2.10 -4.23
C ASN A 129 -9.26 -2.96 -4.73
N ALA A 130 -9.57 -4.11 -5.30
CA ALA A 130 -8.66 -4.91 -6.10
C ALA A 130 -9.41 -5.48 -7.31
N TYR A 131 -8.73 -5.64 -8.42
CA TYR A 131 -9.34 -6.02 -9.69
C TYR A 131 -8.56 -7.14 -10.36
N LEU A 132 -9.26 -8.18 -10.79
CA LEU A 132 -8.71 -9.24 -11.63
C LEU A 132 -9.37 -9.22 -13.00
N LEU A 133 -8.57 -9.02 -14.03
CA LEU A 133 -9.01 -9.17 -15.41
C LEU A 133 -9.12 -10.66 -15.74
N LYS A 134 -10.25 -11.06 -16.28
CA LYS A 134 -10.54 -12.42 -16.71
C LYS A 134 -10.17 -12.60 -18.17
N GLN A 135 -9.12 -13.37 -18.45
CA GLN A 135 -8.79 -13.73 -19.82
C GLN A 135 -9.51 -15.03 -20.22
N LYS A 136 -10.28 -14.95 -21.27
CA LYS A 136 -11.02 -16.10 -21.85
C LYS A 136 -10.44 -16.49 -23.18
N ASN A 137 -10.48 -17.80 -23.48
CA ASN A 137 -10.14 -18.34 -24.80
C ASN A 137 -11.27 -18.09 -25.82
N GLU A 138 -11.07 -18.54 -27.07
CA GLU A 138 -12.09 -18.40 -28.12
C GLU A 138 -13.38 -19.17 -27.84
N ALA A 139 -13.32 -20.20 -27.00
CA ALA A 139 -14.47 -20.97 -26.55
C ALA A 139 -15.21 -20.32 -25.35
N GLY A 140 -14.75 -19.16 -24.88
CA GLY A 140 -15.32 -18.45 -23.74
C GLY A 140 -14.88 -18.96 -22.35
N GLN A 141 -14.00 -19.95 -22.30
CA GLN A 141 -13.50 -20.51 -21.04
C GLN A 141 -12.46 -19.61 -20.42
N LEU A 142 -12.52 -19.43 -19.09
CA LEU A 142 -11.55 -18.68 -18.32
C LEU A 142 -10.21 -19.43 -18.26
N VAL A 143 -9.14 -18.79 -18.74
CA VAL A 143 -7.80 -19.40 -18.84
C VAL A 143 -6.75 -18.70 -18.02
N ALA A 144 -6.94 -17.42 -17.69
CA ALA A 144 -6.02 -16.69 -16.82
C ALA A 144 -6.69 -15.52 -16.09
N LEU A 145 -6.08 -15.13 -14.97
CA LEU A 145 -6.47 -13.97 -14.16
C LEU A 145 -5.25 -13.04 -14.03
N TYR A 146 -5.45 -11.77 -14.37
CA TYR A 146 -4.40 -10.75 -14.27
C TYR A 146 -4.82 -9.63 -13.31
N PRO A 147 -3.99 -9.31 -12.32
CA PRO A 147 -4.23 -8.16 -11.47
C PRO A 147 -4.12 -6.86 -12.26
N LEU A 148 -5.05 -5.92 -12.05
CA LEU A 148 -5.01 -4.57 -12.61
C LEU A 148 -4.74 -3.57 -11.50
N MET A 149 -3.92 -2.55 -11.77
CA MET A 149 -3.65 -1.50 -10.78
C MET A 149 -4.94 -0.76 -10.42
N PRO A 150 -5.33 -0.71 -9.12
CA PRO A 150 -6.60 -0.13 -8.70
C PRO A 150 -6.74 1.36 -9.04
N GLU A 151 -5.62 2.06 -9.18
CA GLU A 151 -5.56 3.49 -9.51
C GLU A 151 -5.98 3.73 -10.96
N ASP A 152 -5.65 2.81 -11.84
CA ASP A 152 -5.90 2.90 -13.27
C ASP A 152 -7.31 2.42 -13.64
N VAL A 153 -8.06 1.82 -12.68
CA VAL A 153 -9.41 1.28 -12.93
C VAL A 153 -10.48 2.20 -12.36
N THR A 154 -11.38 2.64 -13.21
CA THR A 154 -12.54 3.45 -12.81
C THR A 154 -13.85 2.75 -13.16
N PRO A 155 -14.64 2.30 -12.16
CA PRO A 155 -15.96 1.72 -12.40
C PRO A 155 -16.96 2.80 -12.83
N LYS A 156 -17.67 2.55 -13.93
CA LYS A 156 -18.71 3.41 -14.49
C LYS A 156 -20.07 2.71 -14.43
N GLY A 157 -21.10 3.48 -14.32
CA GLY A 157 -22.48 2.98 -14.31
C GLY A 157 -23.47 4.09 -14.63
N THR A 158 -24.69 3.69 -14.84
CA THR A 158 -25.83 4.56 -15.13
C THR A 158 -26.70 4.77 -13.88
N LYS A 159 -27.83 5.45 -14.03
CA LYS A 159 -28.83 5.57 -12.95
C LYS A 159 -29.57 4.26 -12.69
N GLU A 160 -29.64 3.40 -13.69
CA GLU A 160 -30.39 2.14 -13.68
C GLU A 160 -29.49 0.96 -13.24
N GLU A 161 -28.20 1.02 -13.54
CA GLU A 161 -27.24 -0.02 -13.25
C GLU A 161 -26.01 0.55 -12.54
N LEU A 162 -25.68 0.01 -11.36
CA LEU A 162 -24.61 0.53 -10.52
C LEU A 162 -23.24 0.51 -11.24
N ILE A 163 -22.92 -0.59 -11.92
CA ILE A 163 -21.69 -0.74 -12.69
C ILE A 163 -22.06 -1.39 -14.03
N THR A 164 -21.83 -0.68 -15.13
CA THR A 164 -22.02 -1.19 -16.50
C THR A 164 -20.71 -1.67 -17.11
N HIS A 165 -19.61 -0.95 -16.86
CA HIS A 165 -18.28 -1.26 -17.38
C HIS A 165 -17.20 -0.62 -16.51
N TYR A 166 -15.97 -0.99 -16.77
CA TYR A 166 -14.79 -0.40 -16.16
C TYR A 166 -13.94 0.30 -17.22
N GLU A 167 -13.51 1.51 -16.93
CA GLU A 167 -12.47 2.20 -17.71
C GLU A 167 -11.12 1.87 -17.09
N TYR A 168 -10.21 1.32 -17.89
CA TYR A 168 -8.83 1.07 -17.53
C TYR A 168 -7.92 2.00 -18.32
N GLU A 169 -7.16 2.83 -17.64
CA GLU A 169 -6.26 3.81 -18.25
C GLU A 169 -4.81 3.36 -18.05
N THR A 170 -4.14 2.98 -19.13
CA THR A 170 -2.73 2.56 -19.08
C THR A 170 -1.99 3.11 -20.29
N GLY A 171 -0.77 3.63 -20.06
CA GLY A 171 0.06 4.18 -21.14
C GLY A 171 -0.57 5.33 -21.93
N GLY A 172 -1.56 6.04 -21.35
CA GLY A 172 -2.30 7.11 -22.04
C GLY A 172 -3.46 6.62 -22.92
N GLU A 173 -3.69 5.32 -23.00
CA GLU A 173 -4.84 4.71 -23.68
C GLU A 173 -5.93 4.33 -22.68
N LYS A 174 -7.21 4.55 -23.06
CA LYS A 174 -8.37 4.13 -22.29
C LYS A 174 -8.98 2.89 -22.89
N LEU A 175 -9.09 1.84 -22.09
CA LEU A 175 -9.74 0.59 -22.43
C LEU A 175 -11.07 0.47 -21.70
N TYR A 176 -12.07 -0.06 -22.38
CA TYR A 176 -13.37 -0.35 -21.80
C TYR A 176 -13.47 -1.86 -21.57
N ILE A 177 -13.64 -2.25 -20.30
CA ILE A 177 -13.75 -3.64 -19.88
C ILE A 177 -15.19 -3.90 -19.45
N ASP A 178 -15.83 -4.90 -20.06
CA ASP A 178 -17.19 -5.30 -19.67
C ASP A 178 -17.19 -5.86 -18.23
N GLN A 179 -18.29 -5.68 -17.49
CA GLN A 179 -18.44 -6.17 -16.12
C GLN A 179 -18.20 -7.69 -15.99
N LYS A 180 -18.52 -8.46 -17.03
CA LYS A 180 -18.34 -9.92 -17.04
C LYS A 180 -16.87 -10.36 -17.14
N ASP A 181 -15.99 -9.47 -17.63
CA ASP A 181 -14.58 -9.76 -17.90
C ASP A 181 -13.64 -9.23 -16.82
N ILE A 182 -14.20 -8.76 -15.71
CA ILE A 182 -13.45 -8.30 -14.53
C ILE A 182 -14.09 -8.84 -13.25
N ALA A 183 -13.26 -9.22 -12.29
CA ALA A 183 -13.69 -9.48 -10.93
C ALA A 183 -13.22 -8.33 -10.04
N HIS A 184 -14.15 -7.70 -9.33
CA HIS A 184 -13.92 -6.51 -8.51
C HIS A 184 -14.13 -6.82 -7.03
N PHE A 185 -13.06 -6.85 -6.27
CA PHE A 185 -13.03 -7.08 -4.83
C PHE A 185 -13.06 -5.73 -4.10
N LYS A 186 -13.98 -5.57 -3.16
CA LYS A 186 -14.17 -4.32 -2.40
C LYS A 186 -14.03 -4.57 -0.91
N LEU A 187 -13.30 -3.72 -0.23
CA LEU A 187 -13.27 -3.68 1.24
C LEU A 187 -14.28 -2.65 1.73
N GLY A 188 -15.46 -3.13 2.20
CA GLY A 188 -16.57 -2.27 2.55
C GLY A 188 -17.11 -1.48 1.34
N LEU A 189 -17.82 -0.38 1.61
CA LEU A 189 -18.35 0.51 0.57
C LEU A 189 -17.93 1.95 0.86
N ASP A 190 -17.48 2.68 -0.16
CA ASP A 190 -17.21 4.10 -0.03
C ASP A 190 -18.55 4.86 0.12
N PRO A 191 -18.79 5.58 1.24
CA PRO A 191 -20.04 6.29 1.47
C PRO A 191 -20.33 7.40 0.44
N LYS A 192 -19.30 7.85 -0.27
CA LYS A 192 -19.42 8.86 -1.34
C LYS A 192 -19.61 8.22 -2.72
N ASN A 193 -19.21 6.97 -2.90
CA ASN A 193 -19.28 6.28 -4.18
C ASN A 193 -19.39 4.77 -4.01
N TYR A 194 -20.61 4.24 -3.96
CA TYR A 194 -20.92 2.81 -3.78
C TYR A 194 -20.36 1.89 -4.88
N LYS A 195 -19.84 2.45 -5.98
CA LYS A 195 -19.13 1.68 -7.01
C LYS A 195 -17.76 1.23 -6.55
N LYS A 196 -17.20 1.85 -5.51
CA LYS A 196 -15.86 1.59 -4.96
C LYS A 196 -15.94 1.13 -3.51
N GLY A 197 -14.94 0.36 -3.11
CA GLY A 197 -14.67 0.06 -1.71
C GLY A 197 -13.98 1.23 -1.01
N TYR A 198 -13.87 1.13 0.30
CA TYR A 198 -13.30 2.16 1.17
C TYR A 198 -11.97 1.71 1.78
N SER A 199 -10.90 2.43 1.49
CA SER A 199 -9.58 2.15 2.07
C SER A 199 -9.52 2.55 3.54
N PRO A 200 -9.16 1.65 4.47
CA PRO A 200 -8.92 2.00 5.86
C PRO A 200 -7.75 2.97 6.02
N LEU A 201 -6.73 2.94 5.16
CA LEU A 201 -5.60 3.86 5.22
C LEU A 201 -6.00 5.33 5.03
N LYS A 202 -7.11 5.61 4.33
CA LYS A 202 -7.63 6.99 4.20
C LYS A 202 -7.91 7.65 5.55
N THR A 203 -8.23 6.87 6.58
CA THR A 203 -8.57 7.38 7.90
C THR A 203 -7.34 7.74 8.74
N VAL A 204 -6.19 7.16 8.43
CA VAL A 204 -4.93 7.34 9.17
C VAL A 204 -3.85 8.06 8.37
N LEU A 205 -4.23 8.77 7.32
CA LEU A 205 -3.27 9.53 6.52
C LEU A 205 -2.48 10.56 7.34
N ARG A 206 -3.14 11.21 8.31
CA ARG A 206 -2.48 12.17 9.21
C ARG A 206 -1.40 11.52 10.05
N GLU A 207 -1.66 10.32 10.55
CA GLU A 207 -0.74 9.53 11.35
C GLU A 207 0.45 9.06 10.50
N ILE A 208 0.20 8.64 9.25
CA ILE A 208 1.25 8.27 8.30
C ILE A 208 2.17 9.48 8.03
N PHE A 209 1.60 10.67 7.80
CA PHE A 209 2.38 11.90 7.66
C PHE A 209 3.14 12.27 8.92
N GLY A 210 2.52 12.08 10.09
CA GLY A 210 3.15 12.36 11.38
C GLY A 210 4.39 11.51 11.59
N ASP A 211 4.31 10.19 11.31
CA ASP A 211 5.44 9.28 11.40
C ASP A 211 6.55 9.63 10.42
N GLU A 212 6.20 9.92 9.18
CA GLU A 212 7.16 10.34 8.14
C GLU A 212 7.87 11.64 8.53
N SER A 213 7.12 12.64 9.00
CA SER A 213 7.68 13.92 9.44
C SER A 213 8.59 13.76 10.65
N ALA A 214 8.25 12.88 11.59
CA ALA A 214 9.08 12.56 12.73
C ALA A 214 10.39 11.87 12.30
N GLY A 215 10.32 10.96 11.32
CA GLY A 215 11.48 10.31 10.72
C GLY A 215 12.40 11.30 10.01
N GLN A 216 11.84 12.20 9.21
CA GLN A 216 12.59 13.27 8.53
C GLN A 216 13.26 14.21 9.51
N MET A 217 12.55 14.62 10.59
CA MET A 217 13.10 15.45 11.64
C MET A 217 14.26 14.75 12.34
N ALA A 218 14.13 13.46 12.67
CA ALA A 218 15.21 12.66 13.27
C ALA A 218 16.42 12.62 12.35
N THR A 219 16.20 12.36 11.06
CA THR A 219 17.26 12.32 10.04
C THR A 219 17.97 13.67 9.92
N ALA A 220 17.22 14.77 9.89
CA ALA A 220 17.77 16.13 9.83
C ALA A 220 18.61 16.45 11.06
N LEU A 221 18.13 16.11 12.27
CA LEU A 221 18.88 16.29 13.52
C LEU A 221 20.18 15.47 13.52
N LEU A 222 20.13 14.21 13.10
CA LEU A 222 21.32 13.36 13.01
C LEU A 222 22.30 13.86 11.94
N SER A 223 21.80 14.30 10.80
CA SER A 223 22.62 14.88 9.73
C SER A 223 23.36 16.14 10.19
N ASN A 224 22.72 16.94 11.03
CA ASN A 224 23.28 18.15 11.63
C ASN A 224 23.98 17.87 12.98
N MET A 225 24.29 16.62 13.31
CA MET A 225 24.94 16.18 14.56
C MET A 225 24.12 16.56 15.82
N GLY A 226 22.80 16.65 15.70
CA GLY A 226 21.95 17.07 16.81
C GLY A 226 22.14 18.52 17.24
N VAL A 227 22.85 19.32 16.43
CA VAL A 227 23.03 20.75 16.71
C VAL A 227 21.74 21.45 16.31
N PRO A 228 20.98 21.98 17.27
CA PRO A 228 19.78 22.77 16.99
C PRO A 228 20.15 24.07 16.29
N SER A 229 19.19 24.66 15.64
CA SER A 229 19.33 26.02 15.06
C SER A 229 19.80 26.96 16.16
N VAL A 230 20.88 27.68 15.91
CA VAL A 230 21.43 28.65 16.85
C VAL A 230 21.28 30.05 16.29
N MET A 231 20.97 30.99 17.16
CA MET A 231 21.02 32.41 16.86
C MET A 231 22.36 32.93 17.39
N ILE A 232 23.16 33.52 16.50
CA ILE A 232 24.43 34.12 16.83
C ILE A 232 24.24 35.62 16.77
N THR A 233 24.29 36.29 17.92
CA THR A 233 24.16 37.74 18.05
C THR A 233 25.45 38.33 18.57
N PRO A 234 25.93 39.47 18.06
CA PRO A 234 27.06 40.17 18.63
C PRO A 234 26.68 40.72 20.01
N LYS A 235 27.66 40.86 20.90
CA LYS A 235 27.49 41.48 22.23
C LYS A 235 27.60 42.97 22.18
N ASP A 236 28.17 43.55 21.11
CA ASP A 236 28.41 44.96 20.94
C ASP A 236 27.17 45.66 20.38
N GLU A 237 26.98 46.96 20.68
CA GLU A 237 25.86 47.78 20.18
C GLU A 237 25.81 47.92 18.66
N PHE A 238 26.92 47.72 17.96
CA PHE A 238 27.01 47.72 16.51
C PHE A 238 26.97 46.30 16.00
N GLY A 239 25.83 45.89 15.43
CA GLY A 239 25.66 44.61 14.78
C GLY A 239 26.64 44.39 13.62
N PRO A 240 26.87 43.12 13.18
CA PRO A 240 27.70 42.83 12.02
C PRO A 240 27.10 43.45 10.76
N THR A 241 27.97 43.87 9.87
CA THR A 241 27.54 44.29 8.53
C THR A 241 26.90 43.07 7.82
N PRO A 242 26.06 43.30 6.79
CA PRO A 242 25.45 42.20 6.04
C PRO A 242 26.50 41.22 5.47
N GLU A 243 27.65 41.70 5.07
CA GLU A 243 28.77 40.91 4.55
C GLU A 243 29.42 40.01 5.65
N GLU A 244 29.61 40.57 6.84
CA GLU A 244 30.12 39.80 8.00
C GLU A 244 29.13 38.75 8.45
N ALA A 245 27.82 39.08 8.48
CA ALA A 245 26.78 38.12 8.83
C ALA A 245 26.76 36.94 7.85
N GLU A 246 26.94 37.18 6.56
CA GLU A 246 27.02 36.15 5.53
C GLU A 246 28.29 35.27 5.71
N GLN A 247 29.43 35.88 6.03
CA GLN A 247 30.68 35.15 6.30
C GLN A 247 30.55 34.29 7.56
N ILE A 248 29.93 34.77 8.63
CA ILE A 248 29.65 33.99 9.85
C ILE A 248 28.75 32.80 9.52
N SER A 249 27.67 33.03 8.76
CA SER A 249 26.75 31.98 8.32
C SER A 249 27.47 30.91 7.50
N LYS A 250 28.28 31.30 6.53
CA LYS A 250 29.08 30.36 5.71
C LYS A 250 30.07 29.58 6.55
N SER A 251 30.77 30.24 7.47
CA SER A 251 31.73 29.60 8.35
C SER A 251 31.08 28.60 9.30
N TYR A 252 29.89 28.93 9.81
CA TYR A 252 29.09 28.02 10.63
C TYR A 252 28.63 26.81 9.82
N GLN A 253 28.05 27.01 8.63
CA GLN A 253 27.63 25.92 7.75
C GLN A 253 28.79 24.99 7.37
N GLN A 254 29.97 25.54 7.05
CA GLN A 254 31.15 24.73 6.73
C GLN A 254 31.66 23.88 7.92
N LYS A 255 31.46 24.35 9.15
CA LYS A 255 31.85 23.63 10.37
C LYS A 255 30.84 22.57 10.78
N VAL A 256 29.55 22.79 10.51
CA VAL A 256 28.46 21.88 10.84
C VAL A 256 28.28 20.81 9.74
N SER A 257 28.82 21.06 8.51
CA SER A 257 28.67 20.15 7.37
C SER A 257 29.97 19.49 6.93
N GLY A 258 29.90 18.35 6.25
CA GLY A 258 31.03 17.65 5.62
C GLY A 258 32.07 17.08 6.58
N LYS A 259 33.33 16.99 6.13
CA LYS A 259 34.48 16.43 6.88
C LYS A 259 34.92 17.27 8.10
N ASN A 260 34.42 18.47 8.25
CA ASN A 260 34.75 19.38 9.35
C ASN A 260 33.76 19.31 10.51
N LYS A 261 32.79 18.40 10.50
CA LYS A 261 31.86 18.18 11.56
C LYS A 261 32.53 17.95 12.89
N GLY A 262 32.08 18.65 13.95
CA GLY A 262 32.60 18.51 15.32
C GLY A 262 33.89 19.29 15.61
N LYS A 263 34.47 20.01 14.66
CA LYS A 263 35.61 20.88 14.96
C LYS A 263 35.11 22.18 15.65
N PRO A 264 35.89 22.72 16.63
CA PRO A 264 35.51 23.93 17.31
C PRO A 264 35.36 25.11 16.34
N LEU A 265 34.31 25.91 16.51
CA LEU A 265 34.10 27.16 15.82
C LEU A 265 34.80 28.27 16.65
N VAL A 266 35.83 28.91 16.08
CA VAL A 266 36.52 30.02 16.72
C VAL A 266 36.07 31.29 15.99
N MET A 267 35.53 32.27 16.75
CA MET A 267 35.13 33.56 16.25
C MET A 267 36.04 34.65 16.84
N SER A 268 36.30 35.68 16.03
CA SER A 268 37.21 36.78 16.39
C SER A 268 36.52 37.88 17.23
N GLY A 269 35.21 37.84 17.44
CA GLY A 269 34.46 38.81 18.23
C GLY A 269 33.64 38.21 19.37
N ALA A 270 33.28 38.99 20.35
CA ALA A 270 32.38 38.58 21.43
C ALA A 270 30.97 38.41 20.91
N MET A 271 30.50 37.15 20.85
CA MET A 271 29.17 36.79 20.38
C MET A 271 28.36 36.05 21.45
N ASN A 272 27.07 36.29 21.46
CA ASN A 272 26.14 35.51 22.22
C ASN A 272 25.52 34.45 21.35
N ILE A 273 25.52 33.20 21.80
CA ILE A 273 24.99 32.05 21.06
C ILE A 273 23.79 31.54 21.83
N GLU A 274 22.60 31.78 21.28
CA GLU A 274 21.35 31.27 21.84
C GLU A 274 20.86 30.09 21.02
N LYS A 275 20.47 29.02 21.75
CA LYS A 275 19.86 27.85 21.09
C LYS A 275 18.39 28.16 20.83
N LEU A 276 17.99 28.15 19.56
CA LEU A 276 16.62 28.43 19.13
C LEU A 276 15.75 27.17 19.05
N ALA A 277 16.32 25.97 19.22
CA ALA A 277 15.59 24.74 19.06
C ALA A 277 15.63 23.89 20.33
N PHE A 278 14.62 23.05 20.47
CA PHE A 278 14.56 22.04 21.52
C PHE A 278 15.73 21.07 21.40
N SER A 279 16.24 20.57 22.52
CA SER A 279 17.26 19.52 22.46
C SER A 279 16.62 18.22 21.97
N PRO A 280 17.37 17.32 21.30
CA PRO A 280 16.85 16.00 20.91
C PRO A 280 16.26 15.20 22.08
N LYS A 281 16.68 15.50 23.31
CA LYS A 281 16.18 14.87 24.53
C LYS A 281 14.81 15.42 24.95
N ASP A 282 14.53 16.69 24.64
CA ASP A 282 13.24 17.34 24.94
C ASP A 282 12.16 16.92 23.94
N LEU A 283 12.58 16.48 22.73
CA LEU A 283 11.73 15.91 21.71
C LEU A 283 11.80 14.39 21.80
N ASP A 284 10.89 13.77 22.51
CA ASP A 284 10.79 12.31 22.54
C ASP A 284 10.31 11.78 21.16
N ILE A 285 11.25 11.72 20.22
CA ILE A 285 10.98 11.24 18.84
C ILE A 285 10.43 9.82 18.86
N GLY A 286 10.84 9.00 19.84
CA GLY A 286 10.32 7.65 20.02
C GLY A 286 8.82 7.65 20.30
N LEU A 287 8.37 8.53 21.20
CA LEU A 287 6.95 8.69 21.51
C LEU A 287 6.15 9.27 20.34
N LEU A 288 6.74 10.21 19.59
CA LEU A 288 6.10 10.81 18.42
C LEU A 288 5.83 9.78 17.30
N ARG A 289 6.64 8.72 17.19
CA ARG A 289 6.44 7.62 16.25
C ARG A 289 5.55 6.51 16.78
N GLN A 290 5.54 6.28 18.09
CA GLN A 290 4.78 5.20 18.71
C GLN A 290 3.26 5.35 18.48
N VAL A 291 2.69 6.54 18.65
CA VAL A 291 1.25 6.76 18.46
C VAL A 291 0.80 6.53 17.02
N PRO A 292 1.47 7.05 15.98
CA PRO A 292 1.20 6.68 14.60
C PRO A 292 1.26 5.18 14.33
N GLU A 293 2.30 4.48 14.79
CA GLU A 293 2.45 3.02 14.62
C GLU A 293 1.25 2.27 15.23
N GLU A 294 0.82 2.62 16.43
CA GLU A 294 -0.34 2.01 17.10
C GLU A 294 -1.64 2.21 16.29
N ARG A 295 -1.87 3.42 15.78
CA ARG A 295 -3.09 3.74 15.02
C ARG A 295 -3.10 3.09 13.66
N ILE A 296 -1.98 3.07 12.95
CA ILE A 296 -1.84 2.39 11.66
C ILE A 296 -2.13 0.89 11.85
N SER A 297 -1.50 0.26 12.84
CA SER A 297 -1.70 -1.16 13.13
C SER A 297 -3.14 -1.48 13.51
N ALA A 298 -3.77 -0.65 14.35
CA ALA A 298 -5.16 -0.80 14.77
C ALA A 298 -6.15 -0.71 13.60
N VAL A 299 -5.97 0.27 12.69
CA VAL A 299 -6.86 0.46 11.54
C VAL A 299 -6.70 -0.66 10.51
N LEU A 300 -5.50 -1.17 10.32
CA LEU A 300 -5.26 -2.34 9.48
C LEU A 300 -5.71 -3.66 10.15
N GLY A 301 -5.98 -3.63 11.46
CA GLY A 301 -6.36 -4.80 12.24
C GLY A 301 -5.22 -5.80 12.44
N VAL A 302 -3.98 -5.30 12.43
CA VAL A 302 -2.75 -6.10 12.59
C VAL A 302 -2.13 -5.74 13.93
N PRO A 303 -1.95 -6.68 14.88
CA PRO A 303 -1.29 -6.37 16.14
C PRO A 303 0.14 -5.86 15.93
N ALA A 304 0.46 -4.70 16.48
CA ALA A 304 1.75 -4.02 16.30
C ALA A 304 2.95 -4.92 16.65
N ILE A 305 2.78 -5.78 17.64
CA ILE A 305 3.78 -6.74 18.09
C ILE A 305 4.14 -7.78 17.00
N LEU A 306 3.12 -8.26 16.27
CA LEU A 306 3.31 -9.25 15.20
C LEU A 306 3.95 -8.62 13.96
N ALA A 307 3.65 -7.34 13.71
CA ALA A 307 4.29 -6.57 12.64
C ALA A 307 5.70 -6.10 13.00
N GLY A 308 6.20 -6.36 14.22
CA GLY A 308 7.53 -5.94 14.66
C GLY A 308 7.66 -4.44 14.91
N LEU A 309 6.55 -3.73 15.11
CA LEU A 309 6.55 -2.30 15.36
C LEU A 309 7.00 -1.98 16.78
N GLY A 310 7.72 -0.86 16.96
CA GLY A 310 8.27 -0.43 18.24
C GLY A 310 7.20 -0.25 19.32
N ALA A 311 6.01 0.20 18.93
CA ALA A 311 4.85 0.34 19.79
C ALA A 311 4.44 -0.96 20.51
N GLY A 312 4.57 -2.11 19.82
CA GLY A 312 4.22 -3.43 20.37
C GLY A 312 5.32 -4.07 21.22
N LEU A 313 6.59 -3.75 20.94
CA LEU A 313 7.73 -4.48 21.53
C LEU A 313 7.94 -4.26 23.02
N LYS A 314 7.51 -3.10 23.57
CA LYS A 314 7.65 -2.78 25.01
C LYS A 314 6.88 -3.74 25.93
N HIS A 315 5.85 -4.38 25.43
CA HIS A 315 4.97 -5.29 26.18
C HIS A 315 5.03 -6.73 25.68
N ALA A 316 6.02 -7.04 24.81
CA ALA A 316 6.17 -8.35 24.19
C ALA A 316 6.64 -9.41 25.20
N THR A 317 5.81 -10.44 25.43
CA THR A 317 6.21 -11.69 26.04
C THR A 317 5.88 -12.83 25.07
N TYR A 318 6.61 -13.95 25.16
CA TYR A 318 6.38 -15.09 24.24
C TYR A 318 4.96 -15.66 24.36
N SER A 319 4.35 -15.67 25.56
CA SER A 319 2.98 -16.12 25.73
C SER A 319 1.96 -15.21 25.04
N ASN A 320 2.14 -13.89 25.13
CA ASN A 320 1.24 -12.92 24.49
C ASN A 320 1.30 -12.98 22.97
N ALA A 321 2.47 -13.34 22.39
CA ALA A 321 2.61 -13.39 20.94
C ALA A 321 1.78 -14.53 20.31
N ARG A 322 1.60 -15.67 21.02
CA ARG A 322 0.73 -16.75 20.57
C ARG A 322 -0.73 -16.34 20.60
N GLU A 323 -1.19 -15.83 21.73
CA GLU A 323 -2.57 -15.35 21.90
C GLU A 323 -2.94 -14.24 20.89
N LEU A 324 -2.00 -13.32 20.62
CA LEU A 324 -2.20 -12.27 19.63
C LEU A 324 -2.26 -12.83 18.19
N ARG A 325 -1.53 -13.89 17.89
CA ARG A 325 -1.62 -14.55 16.59
C ARG A 325 -2.95 -15.25 16.40
N GLU A 326 -3.44 -15.96 17.41
CA GLU A 326 -4.78 -16.56 17.43
C GLU A 326 -5.84 -15.45 17.26
N PHE A 327 -5.78 -14.39 18.05
CA PHE A 327 -6.67 -13.25 17.97
C PHE A 327 -6.68 -12.60 16.56
N PHE A 328 -5.50 -12.41 15.96
CA PHE A 328 -5.37 -11.85 14.61
C PHE A 328 -6.00 -12.76 13.57
N THR A 329 -5.77 -14.07 13.69
CA THR A 329 -6.36 -15.05 12.76
C THR A 329 -7.88 -15.08 12.87
N GLU A 330 -8.42 -15.17 14.09
CA GLU A 330 -9.87 -15.24 14.32
C GLU A 330 -10.60 -13.96 13.93
N ASN A 331 -10.06 -12.81 14.29
CA ASN A 331 -10.78 -11.52 14.14
C ASN A 331 -10.49 -10.79 12.83
N LYS A 332 -9.41 -11.14 12.12
CA LYS A 332 -9.03 -10.48 10.87
C LYS A 332 -8.98 -11.44 9.68
N LEU A 333 -8.21 -12.53 9.77
CA LEU A 333 -7.98 -13.40 8.62
C LEU A 333 -9.22 -14.24 8.26
N ILE A 334 -9.88 -14.88 9.21
CA ILE A 334 -11.09 -15.68 8.95
C ILE A 334 -12.20 -14.85 8.28
N PRO A 335 -12.56 -13.64 8.77
CA PRO A 335 -13.52 -12.79 8.09
C PRO A 335 -13.09 -12.39 6.67
N LEU A 336 -11.79 -12.16 6.46
CA LEU A 336 -11.26 -11.83 5.12
C LEU A 336 -11.33 -13.03 4.18
N TRP A 337 -10.94 -14.23 4.64
CA TRP A 337 -11.06 -15.45 3.83
C TRP A 337 -12.50 -15.71 3.40
N ARG A 338 -13.47 -15.57 4.32
CA ARG A 338 -14.89 -15.71 4.00
C ARG A 338 -15.34 -14.68 2.96
N MET A 339 -15.00 -13.41 3.17
CA MET A 339 -15.38 -12.34 2.25
C MET A 339 -14.78 -12.54 0.84
N VAL A 340 -13.50 -12.86 0.74
CA VAL A 340 -12.85 -13.07 -0.55
C VAL A 340 -13.35 -14.35 -1.22
N GLY A 341 -13.56 -15.43 -0.48
CA GLY A 341 -14.15 -16.68 -0.98
C GLY A 341 -15.55 -16.46 -1.56
N GLU A 342 -16.38 -15.68 -0.89
CA GLU A 342 -17.72 -15.34 -1.37
C GLU A 342 -17.67 -14.47 -2.64
N GLU A 343 -16.78 -13.47 -2.71
CA GLU A 343 -16.58 -12.66 -3.91
C GLU A 343 -16.05 -13.51 -5.09
N ILE A 344 -15.15 -14.45 -4.84
CA ILE A 344 -14.69 -15.41 -5.87
C ILE A 344 -15.85 -16.29 -6.33
N THR A 345 -16.67 -16.75 -5.41
CA THR A 345 -17.88 -17.53 -5.74
C THR A 345 -18.79 -16.76 -6.67
N GLN A 346 -19.19 -15.56 -6.29
CA GLN A 346 -20.17 -14.77 -7.03
C GLN A 346 -19.63 -14.23 -8.35
N GLN A 347 -18.38 -13.82 -8.39
CA GLN A 347 -17.84 -13.11 -9.54
C GLN A 347 -17.11 -14.00 -10.53
N ILE A 348 -16.61 -15.16 -10.09
CA ILE A 348 -15.83 -16.06 -10.95
C ILE A 348 -16.49 -17.43 -11.06
N LEU A 349 -16.71 -18.14 -9.93
CA LEU A 349 -17.21 -19.51 -9.95
C LEU A 349 -18.56 -19.61 -10.65
N LEU A 350 -19.56 -18.88 -10.16
CA LEU A 350 -20.93 -18.93 -10.69
C LEU A 350 -21.07 -18.29 -12.08
N LYS A 351 -20.15 -17.41 -12.48
CA LYS A 351 -20.25 -16.75 -13.80
C LYS A 351 -19.51 -17.45 -14.90
N ASP A 352 -18.42 -18.16 -14.58
CA ASP A 352 -17.49 -18.67 -15.57
C ASP A 352 -17.39 -20.20 -15.58
N TYR A 353 -17.88 -20.90 -14.53
CA TYR A 353 -17.75 -22.35 -14.38
C TYR A 353 -19.07 -23.06 -14.09
N GLU A 354 -19.81 -22.62 -13.07
CA GLU A 354 -20.96 -23.35 -12.53
C GLU A 354 -22.20 -22.47 -12.42
N ASP A 355 -23.31 -22.94 -12.97
CA ASP A 355 -24.59 -22.21 -12.95
C ASP A 355 -25.39 -22.44 -11.65
N SER A 356 -24.92 -23.33 -10.76
CA SER A 356 -25.64 -23.72 -9.56
C SER A 356 -25.11 -23.04 -8.32
N THR A 357 -26.01 -22.44 -7.53
CA THR A 357 -25.71 -21.86 -6.20
C THR A 357 -25.31 -22.90 -5.15
N LEU A 358 -25.29 -24.19 -5.51
CA LEU A 358 -24.78 -25.27 -4.66
C LEU A 358 -23.26 -25.35 -4.62
N TYR A 359 -22.57 -24.56 -5.47
CA TYR A 359 -21.10 -24.50 -5.47
C TYR A 359 -20.61 -23.25 -4.76
N GLN A 360 -19.57 -23.42 -3.96
CA GLN A 360 -18.91 -22.34 -3.23
C GLN A 360 -17.39 -22.46 -3.31
N ALA A 361 -16.70 -21.33 -3.42
CA ALA A 361 -15.27 -21.24 -3.23
C ALA A 361 -14.99 -20.85 -1.77
N GLU A 362 -14.26 -21.68 -1.04
CA GLU A 362 -13.96 -21.47 0.37
C GLU A 362 -12.47 -21.65 0.64
N TYR A 363 -11.98 -20.90 1.61
CA TYR A 363 -10.64 -21.10 2.13
C TYR A 363 -10.66 -22.19 3.20
N ASP A 364 -9.81 -23.21 3.01
CA ASP A 364 -9.48 -24.16 4.07
C ASP A 364 -8.33 -23.59 4.90
N PHE A 365 -8.62 -23.33 6.16
CA PHE A 365 -7.66 -22.82 7.14
C PHE A 365 -7.36 -23.81 8.25
N SER A 366 -7.76 -25.09 8.09
CA SER A 366 -7.52 -26.16 9.07
C SER A 366 -6.03 -26.39 9.33
N ASP A 367 -5.19 -26.17 8.30
CA ASP A 367 -3.74 -26.31 8.37
C ASP A 367 -3.01 -25.04 8.86
N VAL A 368 -3.73 -23.93 9.10
CA VAL A 368 -3.12 -22.69 9.57
C VAL A 368 -2.65 -22.86 11.01
N ARG A 369 -1.34 -22.79 11.19
CA ARG A 369 -0.66 -23.10 12.45
C ARG A 369 -1.13 -22.28 13.66
N ALA A 370 -1.67 -21.10 13.42
CA ALA A 370 -2.19 -20.23 14.47
C ALA A 370 -3.47 -20.80 15.13
N LEU A 371 -4.17 -21.72 14.45
CA LEU A 371 -5.42 -22.33 14.92
C LEU A 371 -5.24 -23.78 15.44
N GLN A 372 -4.02 -24.31 15.37
CA GLN A 372 -3.61 -25.60 15.93
C GLN A 372 -3.00 -25.40 17.33
#